data_5f88f1f20b26353096f5ed4766f4c83c
#
_entry.id   5f88f1f20b26353096f5ed4766f4c83c
#
_cell.length_a   1.000
_cell.length_b   1.000
_cell.length_c   1.000
_cell.angle_alpha   90.00
_cell.angle_beta   90.00
_cell.angle_gamma   90.00
#
_symmetry.space_group_name_H-M   'P 1'
#
loop_
_entity.id
_entity.type
_entity.pdbx_description
1 polymer ?
#
loop_
_entity_poly.entity_id
_entity_poly.type
_entity_poly.pdbx_seq_one_letter_code
_entity_poly.pdbx_strand_id
1 'polypeptide(L)'
;MHDPGAAMFGGIAGHAGLFSNAYEIGILMEMLMNGGVINGKRYISGNTVKLFTSYQSNISRRGLGFDKAEKDNAKRTVAYPTLNTSALAF
;
A
#
# COMPACT_ATOMS: atom_id res chain seq x y z
N MET A 1 17.04 -15.24 -4.79
CA MET A 1 16.71 -13.80 -4.59
C MET A 1 17.55 -12.95 -5.55
N HIS A 2 16.87 -12.20 -6.40
CA HIS A 2 17.53 -11.39 -7.43
C HIS A 2 17.86 -9.96 -6.99
N ASP A 3 17.16 -9.45 -5.99
CA ASP A 3 17.42 -8.09 -5.50
C ASP A 3 18.71 -8.05 -4.68
N PRO A 4 19.70 -7.22 -5.07
CA PRO A 4 20.98 -7.17 -4.36
C PRO A 4 20.85 -6.74 -2.90
N GLY A 5 19.97 -5.79 -2.61
CA GLY A 5 19.74 -5.31 -1.24
C GLY A 5 19.21 -6.41 -0.34
N ALA A 6 18.19 -7.15 -0.80
CA ALA A 6 17.63 -8.27 -0.06
C ALA A 6 18.64 -9.42 0.08
N ALA A 7 19.43 -9.69 -0.96
CA ALA A 7 20.43 -10.73 -0.93
C ALA A 7 21.50 -10.50 0.16
N MET A 8 21.84 -9.26 0.46
CA MET A 8 22.77 -8.91 1.54
C MET A 8 22.24 -9.32 2.91
N PHE A 9 20.94 -9.47 3.08
CA PHE A 9 20.30 -9.91 4.32
C PHE A 9 19.88 -11.38 4.29
N GLY A 10 20.54 -12.18 3.45
CA GLY A 10 20.24 -13.61 3.33
C GLY A 10 19.01 -13.91 2.46
N GLY A 11 18.54 -12.95 1.69
CA GLY A 11 17.41 -13.12 0.79
C GLY A 11 16.05 -12.84 1.41
N ILE A 12 15.99 -12.53 2.71
CA ILE A 12 14.75 -12.22 3.43
C ILE A 12 14.86 -10.82 4.00
N ALA A 13 13.96 -9.92 3.61
CA ALA A 13 13.97 -8.52 4.05
C ALA A 13 12.55 -7.94 3.96
N GLY A 14 12.34 -6.78 4.56
CA GLY A 14 11.04 -6.12 4.59
C GLY A 14 10.64 -5.43 3.27
N HIS A 15 11.49 -5.48 2.25
CA HIS A 15 11.17 -4.97 0.92
C HIS A 15 11.11 -6.13 -0.09
N ALA A 16 12.02 -6.19 -1.07
CA ALA A 16 12.00 -7.24 -2.10
C ALA A 16 12.22 -8.67 -1.58
N GLY A 17 12.66 -8.82 -0.33
CA GLY A 17 12.82 -10.12 0.33
C GLY A 17 11.59 -10.60 1.10
N LEU A 18 10.45 -9.94 0.94
CA LEU A 18 9.21 -10.35 1.57
C LEU A 18 8.55 -11.47 0.76
N PHE A 19 8.21 -12.58 1.42
CA PHE A 19 7.56 -13.73 0.81
C PHE A 19 6.20 -13.97 1.47
N SER A 20 5.17 -14.18 0.68
CA SER A 20 3.82 -14.41 1.16
C SER A 20 2.99 -15.13 0.09
N ASN A 21 1.69 -15.29 0.33
CA ASN A 21 0.74 -15.80 -0.64
C ASN A 21 -0.43 -14.82 -0.79
N ALA A 22 -1.26 -15.02 -1.83
CA ALA A 22 -2.36 -14.11 -2.15
C ALA A 22 -3.39 -14.01 -1.01
N TYR A 23 -3.66 -15.12 -0.33
CA TYR A 23 -4.64 -15.14 0.77
C TYR A 23 -4.18 -14.27 1.94
N GLU A 24 -2.93 -14.42 2.35
CA GLU A 24 -2.37 -13.65 3.48
C GLU A 24 -2.26 -12.18 3.15
N ILE A 25 -1.82 -11.84 1.94
CA ILE A 25 -1.77 -10.45 1.48
C ILE A 25 -3.17 -9.86 1.42
N GLY A 26 -4.17 -10.64 0.99
CA GLY A 26 -5.57 -10.22 0.99
C GLY A 26 -6.08 -9.86 2.38
N ILE A 27 -5.70 -10.63 3.40
CA ILE A 27 -6.05 -10.34 4.80
C ILE A 27 -5.43 -9.01 5.25
N LEU A 28 -4.16 -8.78 4.91
CA LEU A 28 -3.47 -7.53 5.23
C LEU A 28 -4.16 -6.34 4.56
N MET A 29 -4.50 -6.45 3.28
CA MET A 29 -5.21 -5.41 2.54
C MET A 29 -6.58 -5.13 3.15
N GLU A 30 -7.32 -6.17 3.52
CA GLU A 30 -8.62 -6.03 4.19
C GLU A 30 -8.48 -5.27 5.50
N MET A 31 -7.48 -5.60 6.31
CA MET A 31 -7.20 -4.88 7.55
C MET A 31 -6.98 -3.39 7.30
N LEU A 32 -6.19 -3.05 6.30
CA LEU A 32 -5.92 -1.64 5.95
C LEU A 32 -7.18 -0.94 5.46
N MET A 33 -7.99 -1.59 4.63
CA MET A 33 -9.24 -1.02 4.13
C MET A 33 -10.29 -0.84 5.23
N ASN A 34 -10.21 -1.63 6.30
CA ASN A 34 -11.08 -1.52 7.47
C ASN A 34 -10.51 -0.61 8.57
N GLY A 35 -9.53 0.23 8.23
CA GLY A 35 -8.98 1.19 9.19
C GLY A 35 -8.09 0.58 10.27
N GLY A 36 -7.50 -0.57 10.00
CA GLY A 36 -6.57 -1.23 10.92
C GLY A 36 -7.19 -2.33 11.78
N VAL A 37 -8.42 -2.76 11.45
CA VAL A 37 -9.18 -3.78 12.20
C VAL A 37 -9.46 -4.98 11.32
N ILE A 38 -9.29 -6.18 11.86
CA ILE A 38 -9.73 -7.42 11.23
C ILE A 38 -10.29 -8.37 12.29
N ASN A 39 -11.41 -9.04 11.97
CA ASN A 39 -12.13 -9.95 12.88
C ASN A 39 -12.44 -9.31 14.24
N GLY A 40 -12.76 -8.01 14.25
CA GLY A 40 -13.06 -7.27 15.47
C GLY A 40 -11.85 -6.87 16.30
N LYS A 41 -10.63 -7.23 15.88
CA LYS A 41 -9.40 -6.88 16.59
C LYS A 41 -8.68 -5.75 15.87
N ARG A 42 -8.30 -4.72 16.62
CA ARG A 42 -7.52 -3.60 16.08
C ARG A 42 -6.03 -3.92 16.17
N TYR A 43 -5.35 -3.81 15.02
CA TYR A 43 -3.90 -3.99 14.92
C TYR A 43 -3.18 -2.66 14.73
N ILE A 44 -3.83 -1.68 14.08
CA ILE A 44 -3.25 -0.37 13.79
C ILE A 44 -4.33 0.67 14.09
N SER A 45 -3.93 1.82 14.68
CA SER A 45 -4.84 2.94 14.93
C SER A 45 -5.50 3.41 13.62
N GLY A 46 -6.79 3.71 13.66
CA GLY A 46 -7.51 4.24 12.51
C GLY A 46 -6.93 5.57 12.01
N ASN A 47 -6.46 6.42 12.93
CA ASN A 47 -5.80 7.68 12.56
C ASN A 47 -4.48 7.44 11.84
N THR A 48 -3.72 6.42 12.27
CA THR A 48 -2.46 6.04 11.62
C THR A 48 -2.72 5.53 10.21
N VAL A 49 -3.68 4.63 10.03
CA VAL A 49 -4.04 4.13 8.69
C VAL A 49 -4.46 5.29 7.79
N LYS A 50 -5.30 6.18 8.27
CA LYS A 50 -5.77 7.34 7.52
C LYS A 50 -4.60 8.24 7.12
N LEU A 51 -3.67 8.49 8.02
CA LEU A 51 -2.50 9.31 7.75
C LEU A 51 -1.64 8.71 6.63
N PHE A 52 -1.32 7.42 6.73
CA PHE A 52 -0.43 6.76 5.76
C PHE A 52 -1.08 6.54 4.41
N THR A 53 -2.41 6.39 4.36
CA THR A 53 -3.13 6.08 3.11
C THR A 53 -3.72 7.31 2.41
N SER A 54 -3.63 8.48 3.01
CA SER A 54 -4.12 9.73 2.39
C SER A 54 -3.01 10.39 1.57
N TYR A 55 -3.42 11.29 0.66
CA TYR A 55 -2.46 12.09 -0.10
C TYR A 55 -1.66 12.99 0.84
N GLN A 56 -0.33 12.99 0.68
CA GLN A 56 0.58 13.74 1.54
C GLN A 56 1.33 14.84 0.80
N SER A 57 1.17 14.95 -0.51
CA SER A 57 1.88 15.91 -1.34
C SER A 57 0.96 16.51 -2.40
N ASN A 58 1.20 17.75 -2.76
CA ASN A 58 0.53 18.40 -3.89
C ASN A 58 1.16 18.00 -5.24
N ILE A 59 2.35 17.42 -5.22
CA ILE A 59 3.11 17.08 -6.42
C ILE A 59 3.01 15.60 -6.76
N SER A 60 2.85 14.73 -5.73
CA SER A 60 2.82 13.28 -5.90
C SER A 60 1.46 12.71 -5.55
N ARG A 61 1.06 11.66 -6.25
CA ARG A 61 -0.16 10.90 -5.93
C ARG A 61 0.01 9.96 -4.73
N ARG A 62 1.21 9.82 -4.19
CA ARG A 62 1.49 8.84 -3.14
C ARG A 62 0.99 9.29 -1.77
N GLY A 63 0.48 8.32 -0.98
CA GLY A 63 0.42 8.42 0.46
C GLY A 63 1.80 8.11 1.06
N LEU A 64 1.87 7.84 2.34
CA LEU A 64 3.12 7.43 2.99
C LEU A 64 3.34 5.93 2.74
N GLY A 65 4.14 5.62 1.72
CA GLY A 65 4.43 4.25 1.32
C GLY A 65 3.43 3.61 0.36
N PHE A 66 2.26 4.22 0.18
CA PHE A 66 1.21 3.69 -0.70
C PHE A 66 1.14 4.46 -2.00
N ASP A 67 0.92 3.75 -3.09
CA ASP A 67 0.56 4.37 -4.36
C ASP A 67 -0.96 4.59 -4.38
N LYS A 68 -1.40 5.70 -4.95
CA LYS A 68 -2.81 6.07 -5.02
C LYS A 68 -3.19 6.47 -6.44
N ALA A 69 -4.49 6.58 -6.70
CA ALA A 69 -4.98 7.06 -7.97
C ALA A 69 -4.50 8.50 -8.23
N GLU A 70 -4.15 8.79 -9.48
CA GLU A 70 -3.76 10.15 -9.88
C GLU A 70 -4.95 11.10 -9.68
N LYS A 71 -4.71 12.22 -9.01
CA LYS A 71 -5.74 13.23 -8.73
C LYS A 71 -6.18 13.97 -9.99
N ASP A 72 -5.24 14.21 -10.91
CA ASP A 72 -5.49 14.92 -12.15
C ASP A 72 -5.79 13.91 -13.26
N ASN A 73 -7.02 13.92 -13.79
CA ASN A 73 -7.44 13.01 -14.84
C ASN A 73 -6.56 13.12 -16.10
N ALA A 74 -6.02 14.30 -16.40
CA ALA A 74 -5.14 14.47 -17.55
C ALA A 74 -3.80 13.76 -17.39
N LYS A 75 -3.39 13.46 -16.16
CA LYS A 75 -2.15 12.74 -15.84
C LYS A 75 -2.36 11.26 -15.57
N ARG A 76 -3.60 10.78 -15.55
CA ARG A 76 -3.88 9.36 -15.34
C ARG A 76 -3.36 8.52 -16.49
N THR A 77 -2.68 7.44 -16.14
CA THR A 77 -2.23 6.46 -17.14
C THR A 77 -3.39 5.57 -17.57
N VAL A 78 -3.19 4.84 -18.66
CA VAL A 78 -4.19 3.88 -19.15
C VAL A 78 -4.52 2.82 -18.08
N ALA A 79 -3.57 2.53 -17.19
CA ALA A 79 -3.76 1.53 -16.12
C ALA A 79 -4.75 2.00 -15.03
N TYR A 80 -4.95 3.31 -14.87
CA TYR A 80 -5.73 3.84 -13.74
C TYR A 80 -6.87 4.78 -14.12
N PRO A 81 -7.50 4.68 -15.30
CA PRO A 81 -8.47 5.70 -15.73
C PRO A 81 -9.76 5.71 -14.90
N THR A 82 -10.08 4.61 -14.21
CA THR A 82 -11.34 4.44 -13.48
C THR A 82 -11.17 4.34 -11.96
N LEU A 83 -9.93 4.39 -11.45
CA LEU A 83 -9.70 4.32 -10.00
C LEU A 83 -10.12 5.62 -9.32
N ASN A 84 -10.83 5.50 -8.21
CA ASN A 84 -11.13 6.64 -7.38
C ASN A 84 -9.96 6.96 -6.43
N THR A 85 -10.05 8.09 -5.72
CA THR A 85 -8.96 8.58 -4.87
C THR A 85 -8.74 7.78 -3.60
N SER A 86 -9.63 6.85 -3.26
CA SER A 86 -9.44 5.95 -2.12
C SER A 86 -8.75 4.64 -2.47
N ALA A 87 -8.49 4.38 -3.77
CA ALA A 87 -7.74 3.21 -4.19
C ALA A 87 -6.28 3.27 -3.72
N LEU A 88 -5.75 2.13 -3.33
CA LEU A 88 -4.38 1.98 -2.83
C LEU A 88 -3.64 0.88 -3.60
N ALA A 89 -2.32 1.03 -3.70
CA ALA A 89 -1.43 -0.01 -4.19
C ALA A 89 -0.10 0.04 -3.40
N PHE A 90 0.61 -1.05 -3.45
CA PHE A 90 1.95 -1.15 -2.87
C PHE A 90 3.02 -0.98 -3.93
#